data_d457d00e1511951211a525b9ed1c5568
#
_entry.id   d457d00e1511951211a525b9ed1c5568
#
_cell.length_a   1.000
_cell.length_b   1.000
_cell.length_c   1.000
_cell.angle_alpha   90.00
_cell.angle_beta   90.00
_cell.angle_gamma   90.00
#
_symmetry.space_group_name_H-M   'P 1'
#
loop_
_entity.id
_entity.type
_entity.pdbx_description
1 polymer ?
#
loop_
_entity_poly.entity_id
_entity_poly.type
_entity_poly.pdbx_seq_one_letter_code
_entity_poly.pdbx_strand_id
1 'polypeptide(L)'
;TLNSTAQIVKRKQTEEELTFARQMISKQREHYNQTLDYIEQVRIIRHDFRHHIHALLYMDKEQQVKYLKNLQKELETSEQKIFCENQAVNGLIQEYAVRAEKAGISFTARLDLSAHIPIDDLTLCIVIGNLLENAMEASKKMEKDSFIRIQARMDGDHLLMLVENAYNGSIQEKNGNILSSKKDGGLGMLSIQRILNRPGDEFDVYFNDDTFTAMVQIGTDIPQQ
;
A
#
# COMPACT_ATOMS: atom_id res chain seq x y z
N THR A 1 34.14 42.60 -2.97
CA THR A 1 32.80 42.20 -2.42
C THR A 1 31.87 41.60 -3.49
N LEU A 2 31.74 42.21 -4.69
CA LEU A 2 30.90 41.68 -5.80
C LEU A 2 31.36 40.32 -6.34
N ASN A 3 32.68 40.09 -6.45
CA ASN A 3 33.25 38.81 -6.89
C ASN A 3 32.98 37.65 -5.88
N SER A 4 32.94 37.95 -4.60
CA SER A 4 32.68 36.95 -3.55
C SER A 4 31.23 36.47 -3.56
N THR A 5 30.25 37.34 -3.79
CA THR A 5 28.85 36.98 -3.89
C THR A 5 28.54 36.17 -5.15
N ALA A 6 29.13 36.52 -6.29
CA ALA A 6 28.99 35.76 -7.54
C ALA A 6 29.56 34.32 -7.41
N GLN A 7 30.69 34.17 -6.73
CA GLN A 7 31.27 32.84 -6.46
C GLN A 7 30.40 32.00 -5.52
N ILE A 8 29.80 32.60 -4.50
CA ILE A 8 28.88 31.89 -3.57
C ILE A 8 27.64 31.41 -4.31
N VAL A 9 27.02 32.26 -5.13
CA VAL A 9 25.85 31.89 -5.93
C VAL A 9 26.15 30.77 -6.90
N LYS A 10 27.28 30.85 -7.63
CA LYS A 10 27.69 29.79 -8.56
C LYS A 10 27.96 28.47 -7.86
N ARG A 11 28.60 28.50 -6.69
CA ARG A 11 28.84 27.31 -5.87
C ARG A 11 27.56 26.67 -5.41
N LYS A 12 26.56 27.45 -4.94
CA LYS A 12 25.24 26.97 -4.52
C LYS A 12 24.49 26.32 -5.68
N GLN A 13 24.51 26.94 -6.87
CA GLN A 13 23.91 26.35 -8.07
C GLN A 13 24.52 24.99 -8.42
N THR A 14 25.87 24.90 -8.40
CA THR A 14 26.57 23.63 -8.68
C THR A 14 26.25 22.55 -7.63
N GLU A 15 26.09 22.91 -6.36
CA GLU A 15 25.68 21.98 -5.29
C GLU A 15 24.23 21.50 -5.48
N GLU A 16 23.31 22.38 -5.88
CA GLU A 16 21.94 22.04 -6.20
C GLU A 16 21.85 21.11 -7.43
N GLU A 17 22.57 21.41 -8.50
CA GLU A 17 22.66 20.54 -9.70
C GLU A 17 23.25 19.18 -9.37
N LEU A 18 24.29 19.11 -8.54
CA LEU A 18 24.89 17.86 -8.11
C LEU A 18 23.94 17.03 -7.26
N THR A 19 23.18 17.68 -6.38
CA THR A 19 22.17 17.03 -5.56
C THR A 19 21.05 16.47 -6.42
N PHE A 20 20.57 17.24 -7.37
CA PHE A 20 19.56 16.81 -8.34
C PHE A 20 20.05 15.62 -9.18
N ALA A 21 21.27 15.69 -9.71
CA ALA A 21 21.86 14.59 -10.48
C ALA A 21 21.98 13.31 -9.64
N ARG A 22 22.39 13.41 -8.37
CA ARG A 22 22.45 12.26 -7.46
C ARG A 22 21.08 11.64 -7.20
N GLN A 23 20.05 12.46 -7.02
CA GLN A 23 18.68 11.99 -6.85
C GLN A 23 18.15 11.27 -8.10
N MET A 24 18.45 11.81 -9.29
CA MET A 24 18.10 11.17 -10.56
C MET A 24 18.78 9.81 -10.73
N ILE A 25 20.08 9.73 -10.44
CA ILE A 25 20.83 8.47 -10.50
C ILE A 25 20.27 7.45 -9.50
N SER A 26 19.92 7.89 -8.28
CA SER A 26 19.30 7.01 -7.27
C SER A 26 17.96 6.46 -7.74
N LYS A 27 17.06 7.30 -8.26
CA LYS A 27 15.78 6.86 -8.82
C LYS A 27 15.96 5.92 -10.02
N GLN A 28 16.91 6.21 -10.89
CA GLN A 28 17.18 5.35 -12.05
C GLN A 28 17.71 3.98 -11.62
N ARG A 29 18.54 3.94 -10.57
CA ARG A 29 19.04 2.69 -9.99
C ARG A 29 17.93 1.88 -9.33
N GLU A 30 17.02 2.54 -8.63
CA GLU A 30 15.83 1.90 -8.04
C GLU A 30 14.93 1.27 -9.12
N HIS A 31 14.62 2.04 -10.17
CA HIS A 31 13.84 1.52 -11.30
C HIS A 31 14.54 0.38 -12.02
N TYR A 32 15.86 0.43 -12.16
CA TYR A 32 16.65 -0.65 -12.73
C TYR A 32 16.57 -1.91 -11.88
N ASN A 33 16.68 -1.80 -10.55
CA ASN A 33 16.56 -2.93 -9.63
C ASN A 33 15.15 -3.55 -9.70
N GLN A 34 14.10 -2.74 -9.72
CA GLN A 34 12.71 -3.22 -9.89
C GLN A 34 12.54 -3.99 -11.21
N THR A 35 13.18 -3.51 -12.28
CA THR A 35 13.17 -4.21 -13.58
C THR A 35 13.89 -5.57 -13.51
N LEU A 36 15.02 -5.63 -12.80
CA LEU A 36 15.73 -6.90 -12.59
C LEU A 36 14.89 -7.89 -11.77
N ASP A 37 14.24 -7.43 -10.70
CA ASP A 37 13.37 -8.25 -9.88
C ASP A 37 12.18 -8.80 -10.71
N TYR A 38 11.59 -7.97 -11.56
CA TYR A 38 10.54 -8.38 -12.48
C TYR A 38 11.03 -9.46 -13.47
N ILE A 39 12.21 -9.27 -14.07
CA ILE A 39 12.81 -10.25 -14.98
C ILE A 39 13.05 -11.60 -14.26
N GLU A 40 13.52 -11.57 -13.02
CA GLU A 40 13.74 -12.79 -12.23
C GLU A 40 12.41 -13.48 -11.89
N GLN A 41 11.37 -12.74 -11.52
CA GLN A 41 10.03 -13.29 -11.31
C GLN A 41 9.48 -13.98 -12.57
N VAL A 42 9.60 -13.34 -13.75
CA VAL A 42 9.20 -13.94 -15.03
C VAL A 42 10.01 -15.21 -15.32
N ARG A 43 11.30 -15.22 -14.97
CA ARG A 43 12.17 -16.40 -15.13
C ARG A 43 11.71 -17.56 -14.26
N ILE A 44 11.36 -17.30 -13.00
CA ILE A 44 10.82 -18.30 -12.07
C ILE A 44 9.51 -18.87 -12.60
N ILE A 45 8.55 -18.02 -12.96
CA ILE A 45 7.26 -18.45 -13.53
C ILE A 45 7.45 -19.32 -14.76
N ARG A 46 8.34 -18.91 -15.68
CA ARG A 46 8.63 -19.70 -16.89
C ARG A 46 9.28 -21.04 -16.56
N HIS A 47 10.13 -21.09 -15.55
CA HIS A 47 10.75 -22.33 -15.07
C HIS A 47 9.68 -23.29 -14.53
N ASP A 48 8.80 -22.80 -13.64
CA ASP A 48 7.75 -23.61 -13.03
C ASP A 48 6.73 -24.08 -14.05
N PHE A 49 6.35 -23.21 -15.00
CA PHE A 49 5.47 -23.62 -16.11
C PHE A 49 6.08 -24.74 -16.97
N ARG A 50 7.40 -24.69 -17.19
CA ARG A 50 8.09 -25.79 -17.90
C ARG A 50 8.02 -27.11 -17.12
N HIS A 51 8.14 -27.06 -15.79
CA HIS A 51 7.98 -28.23 -14.92
C HIS A 51 6.58 -28.83 -15.01
N HIS A 52 5.54 -27.98 -15.00
CA HIS A 52 4.15 -28.42 -15.16
C HIS A 52 3.95 -29.13 -16.53
N ILE A 53 4.48 -28.53 -17.61
CA ILE A 53 4.42 -29.19 -18.96
C ILE A 53 5.14 -30.51 -18.95
N HIS A 54 6.36 -30.60 -18.43
CA HIS A 54 7.10 -31.85 -18.35
C HIS A 54 6.35 -32.92 -17.56
N ALA A 55 5.81 -32.57 -16.42
CA ALA A 55 5.01 -33.48 -15.58
C ALA A 55 3.82 -34.05 -16.39
N LEU A 56 3.06 -33.18 -17.08
CA LEU A 56 1.93 -33.59 -17.91
C LEU A 56 2.30 -34.52 -19.06
N LEU A 57 3.48 -34.36 -19.66
CA LEU A 57 3.93 -35.21 -20.78
C LEU A 57 4.23 -36.65 -20.37
N TYR A 58 4.57 -36.90 -19.09
CA TYR A 58 4.91 -38.22 -18.57
C TYR A 58 3.77 -38.90 -17.78
N MET A 59 2.62 -38.25 -17.65
CA MET A 59 1.43 -38.79 -16.96
C MET A 59 0.50 -39.49 -17.94
N ASP A 60 -0.20 -40.54 -17.46
CA ASP A 60 -1.33 -41.11 -18.19
C ASP A 60 -2.55 -40.15 -18.18
N LYS A 61 -3.58 -40.46 -19.01
CA LYS A 61 -4.75 -39.58 -19.15
C LYS A 61 -5.49 -39.32 -17.84
N GLU A 62 -5.57 -40.30 -16.95
CA GLU A 62 -6.29 -40.16 -15.70
C GLU A 62 -5.51 -39.27 -14.72
N GLN A 63 -4.22 -39.48 -14.65
CA GLN A 63 -3.29 -38.65 -13.87
C GLN A 63 -3.23 -37.19 -14.39
N GLN A 64 -3.21 -37.01 -15.73
CA GLN A 64 -3.27 -35.68 -16.34
C GLN A 64 -4.51 -34.91 -15.92
N VAL A 65 -5.70 -35.54 -15.98
CA VAL A 65 -6.96 -34.90 -15.59
C VAL A 65 -6.97 -34.55 -14.13
N LYS A 66 -6.47 -35.42 -13.25
CA LYS A 66 -6.36 -35.17 -11.82
C LYS A 66 -5.39 -34.01 -11.51
N TYR A 67 -4.25 -34.00 -12.18
CA TYR A 67 -3.23 -32.96 -12.05
C TYR A 67 -3.74 -31.61 -12.52
N LEU A 68 -4.39 -31.55 -13.69
CA LEU A 68 -5.00 -30.31 -14.20
C LEU A 68 -6.11 -29.78 -13.28
N LYS A 69 -6.94 -30.66 -12.71
CA LYS A 69 -7.96 -30.25 -11.72
C LYS A 69 -7.34 -29.68 -10.43
N ASN A 70 -6.22 -30.25 -9.99
CA ASN A 70 -5.51 -29.73 -8.83
C ASN A 70 -4.88 -28.36 -9.14
N LEU A 71 -4.24 -28.23 -10.30
CA LEU A 71 -3.66 -26.96 -10.75
C LEU A 71 -4.73 -25.90 -10.94
N GLN A 72 -5.88 -26.28 -11.53
CA GLN A 72 -7.04 -25.37 -11.63
C GLN A 72 -7.53 -24.94 -10.25
N LYS A 73 -7.64 -25.86 -9.30
CA LYS A 73 -8.04 -25.54 -7.92
C LYS A 73 -7.03 -24.61 -7.22
N GLU A 74 -5.73 -24.80 -7.46
CA GLU A 74 -4.69 -23.88 -6.95
C GLU A 74 -4.81 -22.49 -7.58
N LEU A 75 -5.13 -22.40 -8.87
CA LEU A 75 -5.40 -21.13 -9.55
C LEU A 75 -6.71 -20.49 -9.08
N GLU A 76 -7.77 -21.27 -8.84
CA GLU A 76 -9.06 -20.82 -8.33
C GLU A 76 -8.99 -20.37 -6.86
N THR A 77 -8.15 -21.03 -6.02
CA THR A 77 -7.84 -20.54 -4.67
C THR A 77 -6.97 -19.29 -4.70
N SER A 78 -6.30 -19.05 -5.81
CA SER A 78 -5.64 -17.79 -6.18
C SER A 78 -6.58 -16.85 -6.95
N GLU A 79 -7.91 -17.13 -7.04
CA GLU A 79 -8.86 -16.14 -7.55
C GLU A 79 -8.72 -14.88 -6.71
N GLN A 80 -8.08 -13.90 -7.32
CA GLN A 80 -7.85 -12.60 -6.73
C GLN A 80 -9.21 -12.02 -6.40
N LYS A 81 -9.56 -12.04 -5.14
CA LYS A 81 -10.81 -11.46 -4.65
C LYS A 81 -10.86 -10.00 -5.10
N ILE A 82 -11.77 -9.69 -6.00
CA ILE A 82 -11.96 -8.32 -6.47
C ILE A 82 -12.65 -7.55 -5.36
N PHE A 83 -11.98 -6.55 -4.83
CA PHE A 83 -12.49 -5.70 -3.75
C PHE A 83 -13.11 -4.41 -4.27
N CYS A 84 -12.61 -3.87 -5.40
CA CYS A 84 -13.16 -2.69 -6.08
C CYS A 84 -12.71 -2.65 -7.54
N GLU A 85 -13.32 -1.73 -8.32
CA GLU A 85 -13.00 -1.58 -9.74
C GLU A 85 -11.70 -0.80 -10.00
N ASN A 86 -11.23 0.04 -9.07
CA ASN A 86 -9.95 0.72 -9.22
C ASN A 86 -8.80 -0.28 -9.10
N GLN A 87 -8.04 -0.45 -10.18
CA GLN A 87 -7.02 -1.51 -10.29
C GLN A 87 -5.86 -1.33 -9.31
N ALA A 88 -5.39 -0.09 -9.10
CA ALA A 88 -4.27 0.19 -8.21
C ALA A 88 -4.64 -0.10 -6.75
N VAL A 89 -5.81 0.38 -6.32
CA VAL A 89 -6.34 0.12 -4.98
C VAL A 89 -6.63 -1.37 -4.80
N ASN A 90 -7.28 -2.01 -5.79
CA ASN A 90 -7.60 -3.43 -5.72
C ASN A 90 -6.35 -4.29 -5.53
N GLY A 91 -5.29 -4.04 -6.30
CA GLY A 91 -4.01 -4.75 -6.17
C GLY A 91 -3.38 -4.59 -4.79
N LEU A 92 -3.39 -3.37 -4.25
CA LEU A 92 -2.88 -3.09 -2.91
C LEU A 92 -3.69 -3.83 -1.82
N ILE A 93 -5.02 -3.78 -1.89
CA ILE A 93 -5.89 -4.47 -0.94
C ILE A 93 -5.69 -6.00 -0.99
N GLN A 94 -5.52 -6.58 -2.18
CA GLN A 94 -5.21 -8.01 -2.33
C GLN A 94 -3.91 -8.40 -1.64
N GLU A 95 -2.85 -7.60 -1.79
CA GLU A 95 -1.57 -7.83 -1.12
C GLU A 95 -1.75 -7.86 0.40
N TYR A 96 -2.44 -6.86 0.97
CA TYR A 96 -2.67 -6.80 2.41
C TYR A 96 -3.60 -7.92 2.90
N ALA A 97 -4.60 -8.33 2.14
CA ALA A 97 -5.47 -9.46 2.47
C ALA A 97 -4.66 -10.76 2.60
N VAL A 98 -3.76 -11.04 1.65
CA VAL A 98 -2.86 -12.21 1.70
C VAL A 98 -1.89 -12.12 2.88
N ARG A 99 -1.34 -10.94 3.15
CA ARG A 99 -0.42 -10.73 4.31
C ARG A 99 -1.14 -10.93 5.64
N ALA A 100 -2.39 -10.47 5.76
CA ALA A 100 -3.23 -10.64 6.93
C ALA A 100 -3.59 -12.11 7.16
N GLU A 101 -4.00 -12.84 6.11
CA GLU A 101 -4.29 -14.27 6.17
C GLU A 101 -3.08 -15.07 6.66
N LYS A 102 -1.90 -14.83 6.09
CA LYS A 102 -0.65 -15.47 6.53
C LYS A 102 -0.29 -15.17 7.98
N ALA A 103 -0.72 -14.02 8.50
CA ALA A 103 -0.51 -13.63 9.90
C ALA A 103 -1.63 -14.07 10.84
N GLY A 104 -2.68 -14.76 10.36
CA GLY A 104 -3.84 -15.17 11.14
C GLY A 104 -4.76 -14.02 11.55
N ILE A 105 -4.71 -12.89 10.82
CA ILE A 105 -5.50 -11.68 11.08
C ILE A 105 -6.76 -11.71 10.22
N SER A 106 -7.93 -11.53 10.82
CA SER A 106 -9.19 -11.42 10.09
C SER A 106 -9.22 -10.12 9.27
N PHE A 107 -9.29 -10.22 7.94
CA PHE A 107 -9.28 -9.08 7.02
C PHE A 107 -10.61 -8.92 6.30
N THR A 108 -11.20 -7.72 6.40
CA THR A 108 -12.45 -7.38 5.72
C THR A 108 -12.31 -6.06 4.98
N ALA A 109 -12.64 -6.04 3.69
CA ALA A 109 -12.66 -4.82 2.87
C ALA A 109 -14.05 -4.64 2.23
N ARG A 110 -14.58 -3.41 2.33
CA ARG A 110 -15.81 -2.95 1.67
C ARG A 110 -15.50 -1.64 0.95
N LEU A 111 -15.22 -1.74 -0.34
CA LEU A 111 -14.76 -0.62 -1.15
C LEU A 111 -15.76 -0.39 -2.29
N ASP A 112 -16.44 0.75 -2.24
CA ASP A 112 -17.32 1.23 -3.31
C ASP A 112 -16.56 2.30 -4.10
N LEU A 113 -15.59 1.81 -4.90
CA LEU A 113 -14.67 2.63 -5.67
C LEU A 113 -14.73 2.21 -7.14
N SER A 114 -15.15 3.14 -7.99
CA SER A 114 -15.18 2.95 -9.44
C SER A 114 -13.77 2.87 -10.04
N ALA A 115 -13.66 2.37 -11.27
CA ALA A 115 -12.40 2.26 -11.99
C ALA A 115 -11.64 3.60 -12.11
N HIS A 116 -12.37 4.69 -12.22
CA HIS A 116 -11.82 6.04 -12.31
C HIS A 116 -12.34 6.90 -11.17
N ILE A 117 -11.44 7.23 -10.24
CA ILE A 117 -11.68 8.15 -9.15
C ILE A 117 -10.91 9.44 -9.48
N PRO A 118 -11.50 10.64 -9.31
CA PRO A 118 -10.81 11.91 -9.58
C PRO A 118 -9.80 12.25 -8.46
N ILE A 119 -9.00 11.29 -8.08
CA ILE A 119 -7.87 11.36 -7.16
C ILE A 119 -6.78 10.49 -7.78
N ASP A 120 -5.56 10.99 -7.78
CA ASP A 120 -4.41 10.29 -8.35
C ASP A 120 -4.12 8.96 -7.62
N ASP A 121 -3.89 7.89 -8.40
CA ASP A 121 -3.66 6.54 -7.89
C ASP A 121 -2.48 6.45 -6.92
N LEU A 122 -1.43 7.26 -7.12
CA LEU A 122 -0.28 7.29 -6.23
C LEU A 122 -0.67 7.82 -4.84
N THR A 123 -1.46 8.89 -4.80
CA THR A 123 -2.01 9.44 -3.55
C THR A 123 -2.86 8.40 -2.82
N LEU A 124 -3.77 7.71 -3.54
CA LEU A 124 -4.59 6.64 -2.97
C LEU A 124 -3.73 5.52 -2.39
N CYS A 125 -2.76 5.02 -3.15
CA CYS A 125 -1.88 3.94 -2.72
C CYS A 125 -1.02 4.33 -1.52
N ILE A 126 -0.51 5.57 -1.45
CA ILE A 126 0.28 6.02 -0.30
C ILE A 126 -0.59 6.12 0.95
N VAL A 127 -1.78 6.70 0.85
CA VAL A 127 -2.68 6.84 2.01
C VAL A 127 -3.13 5.46 2.50
N ILE A 128 -3.69 4.62 1.62
CA ILE A 128 -4.18 3.28 1.96
C ILE A 128 -3.04 2.41 2.50
N GLY A 129 -1.87 2.42 1.84
CA GLY A 129 -0.71 1.64 2.25
C GLY A 129 -0.23 2.00 3.65
N ASN A 130 -0.12 3.29 3.98
CA ASN A 130 0.26 3.73 5.32
C ASN A 130 -0.77 3.33 6.39
N LEU A 131 -2.07 3.47 6.10
CA LEU A 131 -3.13 3.06 7.03
C LEU A 131 -3.10 1.55 7.29
N LEU A 132 -3.02 0.74 6.23
CA LEU A 132 -3.01 -0.71 6.34
C LEU A 132 -1.71 -1.24 6.97
N GLU A 133 -0.55 -0.63 6.69
CA GLU A 133 0.70 -1.02 7.37
C GLU A 133 0.63 -0.76 8.87
N ASN A 134 0.09 0.40 9.30
CA ASN A 134 -0.14 0.69 10.71
C ASN A 134 -1.11 -0.32 11.34
N ALA A 135 -2.21 -0.65 10.66
CA ALA A 135 -3.18 -1.63 11.12
C ALA A 135 -2.56 -3.03 11.25
N MET A 136 -1.77 -3.46 10.26
CA MET A 136 -1.04 -4.74 10.29
C MET A 136 -0.06 -4.83 11.45
N GLU A 137 0.68 -3.76 11.71
CA GLU A 137 1.65 -3.73 12.82
C GLU A 137 0.98 -3.79 14.19
N ALA A 138 -0.14 -3.08 14.36
CA ALA A 138 -0.91 -3.12 15.59
C ALA A 138 -1.54 -4.50 15.80
N SER A 139 -2.19 -5.05 14.77
CA SER A 139 -2.88 -6.33 14.81
C SER A 139 -1.95 -7.53 15.05
N LYS A 140 -0.71 -7.48 14.54
CA LYS A 140 0.31 -8.51 14.83
C LYS A 140 0.74 -8.59 16.30
N LYS A 141 0.51 -7.55 17.09
CA LYS A 141 0.84 -7.51 18.52
C LYS A 141 -0.31 -8.10 19.38
N MET A 142 -1.43 -8.41 18.76
CA MET A 142 -2.57 -9.02 19.44
C MET A 142 -2.41 -10.52 19.51
N GLU A 143 -2.68 -11.11 20.68
CA GLU A 143 -2.62 -12.57 20.88
C GLU A 143 -3.91 -13.27 20.39
N LYS A 144 -5.05 -12.58 20.42
CA LYS A 144 -6.38 -13.10 20.02
C LYS A 144 -7.23 -12.00 19.39
N ASP A 145 -8.24 -12.41 18.65
CA ASP A 145 -9.26 -11.54 18.06
C ASP A 145 -8.71 -10.41 17.19
N SER A 146 -7.57 -10.69 16.54
CA SER A 146 -6.92 -9.75 15.65
C SER A 146 -7.71 -9.55 14.38
N PHE A 147 -8.05 -8.30 14.06
CA PHE A 147 -8.81 -7.95 12.85
C PHE A 147 -8.33 -6.65 12.23
N ILE A 148 -8.58 -6.53 10.91
CA ILE A 148 -8.45 -5.29 10.13
C ILE A 148 -9.69 -5.15 9.27
N ARG A 149 -10.33 -3.99 9.29
CA ARG A 149 -11.44 -3.63 8.41
C ARG A 149 -11.09 -2.35 7.67
N ILE A 150 -11.30 -2.34 6.37
CA ILE A 150 -11.22 -1.13 5.56
C ILE A 150 -12.54 -0.90 4.84
N GLN A 151 -13.01 0.33 4.88
CA GLN A 151 -14.18 0.79 4.14
C GLN A 151 -13.81 2.06 3.40
N ALA A 152 -14.23 2.17 2.14
CA ALA A 152 -14.06 3.40 1.37
C ALA A 152 -15.23 3.58 0.39
N ARG A 153 -15.67 4.83 0.22
CA ARG A 153 -16.71 5.20 -0.74
C ARG A 153 -16.57 6.65 -1.17
N MET A 154 -17.10 6.95 -2.32
CA MET A 154 -17.31 8.35 -2.71
C MET A 154 -18.53 8.92 -2.00
N ASP A 155 -18.43 10.14 -1.51
CA ASP A 155 -19.53 10.92 -0.93
C ASP A 155 -19.49 12.33 -1.51
N GLY A 156 -20.26 12.55 -2.56
CA GLY A 156 -20.18 13.76 -3.37
C GLY A 156 -18.81 13.89 -4.06
N ASP A 157 -18.12 14.98 -3.77
CA ASP A 157 -16.78 15.30 -4.26
C ASP A 157 -15.65 14.89 -3.32
N HIS A 158 -15.95 14.04 -2.33
CA HIS A 158 -14.96 13.54 -1.38
C HIS A 158 -14.89 12.02 -1.39
N LEU A 159 -13.68 11.49 -1.25
CA LEU A 159 -13.46 10.10 -0.88
C LEU A 159 -13.43 10.00 0.65
N LEU A 160 -14.34 9.21 1.21
CA LEU A 160 -14.34 8.85 2.62
C LEU A 160 -13.72 7.48 2.79
N MET A 161 -12.79 7.35 3.72
CA MET A 161 -12.11 6.10 4.04
C MET A 161 -12.03 5.88 5.54
N LEU A 162 -12.30 4.66 5.97
CA LEU A 162 -12.20 4.22 7.35
C LEU A 162 -11.36 2.95 7.43
N VAL A 163 -10.36 2.94 8.29
CA VAL A 163 -9.60 1.74 8.62
C VAL A 163 -9.67 1.50 10.12
N GLU A 164 -10.18 0.32 10.49
CA GLU A 164 -10.27 -0.14 11.87
C GLU A 164 -9.38 -1.35 12.08
N ASN A 165 -8.73 -1.43 13.21
CA ASN A 165 -7.96 -2.60 13.60
C ASN A 165 -8.01 -2.88 15.09
N ALA A 166 -7.78 -4.15 15.45
CA ALA A 166 -7.58 -4.56 16.83
C ALA A 166 -6.34 -3.85 17.42
N TYR A 167 -6.46 -3.45 18.69
CA TYR A 167 -5.50 -2.63 19.37
C TYR A 167 -5.44 -3.00 20.87
N ASN A 168 -4.26 -2.96 21.47
CA ASN A 168 -4.01 -3.43 22.85
C ASN A 168 -3.92 -2.32 23.90
N GLY A 169 -4.42 -1.13 23.65
CA GLY A 169 -4.43 -0.02 24.59
C GLY A 169 -3.08 0.69 24.80
N SER A 170 -2.02 0.35 24.03
CA SER A 170 -0.66 0.88 24.28
C SER A 170 -0.29 2.06 23.37
N ILE A 171 -1.15 3.08 23.25
CA ILE A 171 -0.80 4.34 22.58
C ILE A 171 -0.15 5.28 23.60
N GLN A 172 1.00 5.86 23.24
CA GLN A 172 1.58 6.98 23.97
C GLN A 172 1.12 8.28 23.29
N GLU A 173 0.33 9.03 24.00
CA GLU A 173 -0.06 10.39 23.58
C GLU A 173 0.88 11.41 24.22
N LYS A 174 1.42 12.34 23.44
CA LYS A 174 2.18 13.47 23.92
C LYS A 174 1.73 14.75 23.20
N ASN A 175 1.22 15.70 23.96
CA ASN A 175 0.74 16.99 23.46
C ASN A 175 -0.35 16.89 22.37
N GLY A 176 -1.31 15.97 22.49
CA GLY A 176 -2.37 15.77 21.50
C GLY A 176 -1.91 15.03 20.22
N ASN A 177 -0.65 14.62 20.14
CA ASN A 177 -0.14 13.82 19.04
C ASN A 177 0.07 12.38 19.48
N ILE A 178 -0.44 11.45 18.69
CA ILE A 178 -0.21 10.01 18.89
C ILE A 178 1.26 9.71 18.57
N LEU A 179 2.02 9.30 19.59
CA LEU A 179 3.39 8.86 19.41
C LEU A 179 3.38 7.41 18.91
N SER A 180 4.05 7.19 17.78
CA SER A 180 4.35 5.84 17.33
C SER A 180 5.23 5.12 18.35
N SER A 181 4.97 3.83 18.58
CA SER A 181 5.80 2.97 19.45
C SER A 181 7.18 2.65 18.85
N LYS A 182 7.51 3.15 17.66
CA LYS A 182 8.82 2.96 17.01
C LYS A 182 9.77 4.11 17.29
N LYS A 183 11.08 3.81 17.49
CA LYS A 183 12.17 4.80 17.55
C LYS A 183 12.26 5.70 16.30
N ASP A 184 11.81 5.17 15.15
CA ASP A 184 11.67 5.88 13.86
C ASP A 184 10.18 6.05 13.46
N GLY A 185 9.25 5.87 14.43
CA GLY A 185 7.84 5.76 14.18
C GLY A 185 7.12 7.09 14.02
N GLY A 186 6.11 7.10 13.19
CA GLY A 186 5.30 8.28 12.86
C GLY A 186 5.43 8.71 11.39
N LEU A 187 6.37 8.16 10.62
CA LEU A 187 6.56 8.53 9.22
C LEU A 187 5.30 8.26 8.38
N GLY A 188 4.59 7.16 8.64
CA GLY A 188 3.36 6.81 7.90
C GLY A 188 2.24 7.82 8.11
N MET A 189 1.90 8.15 9.36
CA MET A 189 0.87 9.16 9.65
C MET A 189 1.30 10.56 9.22
N LEU A 190 2.59 10.91 9.41
CA LEU A 190 3.14 12.17 8.90
C LEU A 190 3.09 12.25 7.37
N SER A 191 3.28 11.13 6.68
CA SER A 191 3.15 11.07 5.22
C SER A 191 1.72 11.31 4.79
N ILE A 192 0.72 10.75 5.49
CA ILE A 192 -0.69 11.03 5.24
C ILE A 192 -0.97 12.52 5.45
N GLN A 193 -0.61 13.09 6.59
CA GLN A 193 -0.83 14.52 6.89
C GLN A 193 -0.16 15.47 5.89
N ARG A 194 0.99 15.09 5.31
CA ARG A 194 1.67 15.90 4.28
C ARG A 194 0.99 15.85 2.91
N ILE A 195 0.35 14.72 2.59
CA ILE A 195 -0.37 14.52 1.33
C ILE A 195 -1.73 15.21 1.41
N LEU A 196 -2.40 15.09 2.55
CA LEU A 196 -3.68 15.73 2.83
C LEU A 196 -3.45 17.21 3.17
N ASN A 197 -3.38 18.04 2.14
CA ASN A 197 -3.07 19.47 2.27
C ASN A 197 -4.05 20.39 1.51
N ARG A 198 -5.11 19.81 0.94
CA ARG A 198 -6.13 20.56 0.21
C ARG A 198 -7.26 21.01 1.13
N PRO A 199 -7.98 22.07 0.79
CA PRO A 199 -9.21 22.42 1.49
C PRO A 199 -10.22 21.26 1.41
N GLY A 200 -10.70 20.80 2.56
CA GLY A 200 -11.63 19.67 2.66
C GLY A 200 -10.96 18.31 2.84
N ASP A 201 -9.63 18.24 2.81
CA ASP A 201 -8.91 17.05 3.27
C ASP A 201 -8.92 17.00 4.80
N GLU A 202 -9.26 15.83 5.36
CA GLU A 202 -9.27 15.60 6.81
C GLU A 202 -8.65 14.26 7.15
N PHE A 203 -7.97 14.20 8.29
CA PHE A 203 -7.40 12.98 8.84
C PHE A 203 -7.58 12.97 10.36
N ASP A 204 -8.43 12.06 10.82
CA ASP A 204 -8.73 11.88 12.23
C ASP A 204 -8.46 10.45 12.69
N VAL A 205 -8.17 10.30 13.96
CA VAL A 205 -7.98 9.02 14.61
C VAL A 205 -8.78 8.93 15.91
N TYR A 206 -9.42 7.80 16.11
CA TYR A 206 -10.20 7.48 17.29
C TYR A 206 -9.73 6.13 17.83
N PHE A 207 -9.76 5.96 19.13
CA PHE A 207 -9.42 4.69 19.75
C PHE A 207 -10.22 4.50 21.04
N ASN A 208 -10.50 3.25 21.36
CA ASN A 208 -11.03 2.80 22.62
C ASN A 208 -10.10 1.72 23.21
N ASP A 209 -10.56 0.90 24.14
CA ASP A 209 -9.70 -0.07 24.83
C ASP A 209 -9.17 -1.18 23.92
N ASP A 210 -9.87 -1.51 22.81
CA ASP A 210 -9.58 -2.67 21.96
C ASP A 210 -9.53 -2.37 20.45
N THR A 211 -9.96 -1.18 20.03
CA THR A 211 -10.07 -0.81 18.60
C THR A 211 -9.43 0.54 18.33
N PHE A 212 -8.61 0.59 17.30
CA PHE A 212 -8.09 1.82 16.70
C PHE A 212 -8.78 2.06 15.36
N THR A 213 -9.23 3.28 15.13
CA THR A 213 -9.93 3.72 13.93
C THR A 213 -9.23 4.94 13.35
N ALA A 214 -8.83 4.85 12.08
CA ALA A 214 -8.34 5.98 11.30
C ALA A 214 -9.38 6.36 10.24
N MET A 215 -9.75 7.63 10.20
CA MET A 215 -10.67 8.19 9.21
C MET A 215 -9.93 9.19 8.33
N VAL A 216 -10.12 9.07 7.03
CA VAL A 216 -9.55 9.97 6.02
C VAL A 216 -10.65 10.46 5.11
N GLN A 217 -10.66 11.77 4.86
CA GLN A 217 -11.44 12.42 3.82
C GLN A 217 -10.47 13.07 2.82
N ILE A 218 -10.66 12.83 1.53
CA ILE A 218 -9.84 13.40 0.46
C ILE A 218 -10.75 14.09 -0.54
N GLY A 219 -10.55 15.38 -0.73
CA GLY A 219 -11.24 16.15 -1.76
C GLY A 219 -10.81 15.73 -3.17
N THR A 220 -11.76 15.69 -4.11
CA THR A 220 -11.48 15.39 -5.51
C THR A 220 -10.97 16.61 -6.25
N ASP A 221 -10.21 16.38 -7.34
CA ASP A 221 -9.71 17.44 -8.23
C ASP A 221 -10.77 17.98 -9.20
N ILE A 222 -12.06 17.84 -8.87
CA ILE A 222 -13.13 18.37 -9.74
C ILE A 222 -13.18 19.89 -9.57
N PRO A 223 -12.93 20.68 -10.64
CA PRO A 223 -13.15 22.11 -10.59
C PRO A 223 -14.61 22.38 -10.24
N GLN A 224 -14.87 23.13 -9.16
CA GLN A 224 -16.23 23.60 -8.87
C GLN A 224 -16.73 24.39 -10.09
N GLN A 225 -17.81 23.94 -10.70
CA GLN A 225 -18.51 24.64 -11.81
C GLN A 225 -19.26 25.84 -11.28
#